data_d1ccce0ae6720dbce399a68644f44f98
#
_entry.id   d1ccce0ae6720dbce399a68644f44f98
#
_cell.length_a   1.000
_cell.length_b   1.000
_cell.length_c   1.000
_cell.angle_alpha   90.00
_cell.angle_beta   90.00
_cell.angle_gamma   90.00
#
_symmetry.space_group_name_H-M   'P 1'
#
loop_
_entity.id
_entity.type
_entity.pdbx_description
1 polymer ?
#
loop_
_entity_poly.entity_id
_entity_poly.type
_entity_poly.pdbx_seq_one_letter_code
_entity_poly.pdbx_strand_id
1 'polypeptide(L)'
;MDTIRLPPLQERMLRAVLPVCDRFGLVLAGGYAMNAHGLTERPSNDLDFATAAETPLPDVADAVAEAFRDAGLDATVVEAGPRMARLVASDPVTEQSCEFDLLREALQRGPVVVGDVSVVSLDDAVGLKMRALHERSLARDVIDVVSVSHLYGFRELEHLARLHNEEFSPAELVMRLEFVELIADEDFEAYGLTAEEIAGIRRYCAAWVEDIKLRRPEDGDAEYGAEHDDLPEVG
;
A
#
# COMPACT_ATOMS: atom_id res chain seq x y z
N MET A 1 -5.76 -17.69 -17.09
CA MET A 1 -6.61 -16.55 -16.75
C MET A 1 -6.34 -16.23 -15.30
N ASP A 2 -5.58 -15.17 -15.07
CA ASP A 2 -5.26 -14.74 -13.70
C ASP A 2 -6.53 -14.13 -13.10
N THR A 3 -7.10 -14.83 -12.14
CA THR A 3 -8.31 -14.40 -11.45
C THR A 3 -7.88 -14.02 -10.03
N ILE A 4 -8.22 -12.80 -9.62
CA ILE A 4 -7.99 -12.33 -8.25
C ILE A 4 -8.74 -13.26 -7.31
N ARG A 5 -8.03 -13.92 -6.39
CA ARG A 5 -8.65 -14.81 -5.40
C ARG A 5 -9.11 -13.96 -4.21
N LEU A 6 -10.42 -13.90 -4.03
CA LEU A 6 -11.06 -13.17 -2.95
C LEU A 6 -11.88 -14.14 -2.07
N PRO A 7 -11.97 -13.91 -0.76
CA PRO A 7 -12.98 -14.50 0.08
C PRO A 7 -14.39 -14.17 -0.43
N PRO A 8 -15.41 -15.01 -0.11
CA PRO A 8 -16.75 -14.86 -0.69
C PRO A 8 -17.40 -13.49 -0.50
N LEU A 9 -17.24 -12.87 0.67
CA LEU A 9 -17.78 -11.53 0.92
C LEU A 9 -17.11 -10.48 0.02
N GLN A 10 -15.77 -10.45 -0.03
CA GLN A 10 -15.03 -9.49 -0.85
C GLN A 10 -15.30 -9.71 -2.35
N GLU A 11 -15.47 -10.96 -2.79
CA GLU A 11 -15.86 -11.25 -4.17
C GLU A 11 -17.24 -10.67 -4.50
N ARG A 12 -18.21 -10.80 -3.57
CA ARG A 12 -19.54 -10.21 -3.72
C ARG A 12 -19.49 -8.69 -3.73
N MET A 13 -18.70 -8.08 -2.83
CA MET A 13 -18.46 -6.63 -2.79
C MET A 13 -17.84 -6.14 -4.10
N LEU A 14 -16.79 -6.81 -4.58
CA LEU A 14 -16.13 -6.46 -5.82
C LEU A 14 -17.11 -6.46 -7.00
N ARG A 15 -17.90 -7.52 -7.16
CA ARG A 15 -18.91 -7.59 -8.22
C ARG A 15 -19.97 -6.48 -8.13
N ALA A 16 -20.39 -6.14 -6.93
CA ALA A 16 -21.38 -5.09 -6.71
C ALA A 16 -20.84 -3.70 -7.10
N VAL A 17 -19.53 -3.45 -6.88
CA VAL A 17 -18.94 -2.13 -7.10
C VAL A 17 -18.45 -1.91 -8.53
N LEU A 18 -18.30 -2.94 -9.37
CA LEU A 18 -17.79 -2.80 -10.74
C LEU A 18 -18.47 -1.69 -11.57
N PRO A 19 -19.81 -1.55 -11.58
CA PRO A 19 -20.47 -0.45 -12.32
C PRO A 19 -20.12 0.95 -11.77
N VAL A 20 -19.84 1.04 -10.47
CA VAL A 20 -19.42 2.27 -9.81
C VAL A 20 -17.97 2.56 -10.16
N CYS A 21 -17.11 1.54 -10.26
CA CYS A 21 -15.72 1.66 -10.69
C CYS A 21 -15.63 2.29 -12.08
N ASP A 22 -16.40 1.81 -13.04
CA ASP A 22 -16.43 2.36 -14.40
C ASP A 22 -16.89 3.82 -14.42
N ARG A 23 -17.89 4.16 -13.61
CA ARG A 23 -18.45 5.52 -13.55
C ARG A 23 -17.49 6.54 -12.95
N PHE A 24 -16.73 6.17 -11.92
CA PHE A 24 -15.88 7.09 -11.15
C PHE A 24 -14.38 6.84 -11.34
N GLY A 25 -14.00 5.98 -12.29
CA GLY A 25 -12.60 5.66 -12.54
C GLY A 25 -11.90 5.05 -11.33
N LEU A 26 -12.60 4.19 -10.59
CA LEU A 26 -12.01 3.47 -9.47
C LEU A 26 -11.19 2.30 -10.00
N VAL A 27 -9.99 2.14 -9.44
CA VAL A 27 -9.09 1.04 -9.74
C VAL A 27 -8.71 0.31 -8.46
N LEU A 28 -8.68 -1.02 -8.49
CA LEU A 28 -8.28 -1.84 -7.36
C LEU A 28 -6.83 -1.52 -6.98
N ALA A 29 -6.61 -1.29 -5.69
CA ALA A 29 -5.32 -0.92 -5.11
C ALA A 29 -4.95 -1.84 -3.94
N GLY A 30 -4.07 -1.40 -3.06
CA GLY A 30 -3.75 -2.07 -1.80
C GLY A 30 -3.20 -3.48 -1.94
N GLY A 31 -3.55 -4.35 -1.00
CA GLY A 31 -3.08 -5.73 -0.95
C GLY A 31 -3.55 -6.57 -2.13
N TYR A 32 -4.79 -6.40 -2.56
CA TYR A 32 -5.33 -7.15 -3.70
C TYR A 32 -4.77 -6.71 -5.06
N ALA A 33 -4.28 -5.48 -5.19
CA ALA A 33 -3.53 -5.10 -6.39
C ALA A 33 -2.19 -5.84 -6.45
N MET A 34 -1.48 -5.99 -5.32
CA MET A 34 -0.26 -6.81 -5.25
C MET A 34 -0.53 -8.27 -5.61
N ASN A 35 -1.64 -8.83 -5.12
CA ASN A 35 -2.07 -10.20 -5.48
C ASN A 35 -2.41 -10.31 -6.97
N ALA A 36 -3.11 -9.32 -7.54
CA ALA A 36 -3.47 -9.30 -8.95
C ALA A 36 -2.24 -9.27 -9.87
N HIS A 37 -1.14 -8.66 -9.43
CA HIS A 37 0.15 -8.68 -10.12
C HIS A 37 0.98 -9.95 -9.83
N GLY A 38 0.46 -10.89 -9.03
CA GLY A 38 1.16 -12.16 -8.71
C GLY A 38 2.37 -11.98 -7.78
N LEU A 39 2.41 -10.92 -6.98
CA LEU A 39 3.57 -10.55 -6.16
C LEU A 39 3.50 -11.09 -4.74
N THR A 40 2.30 -11.28 -4.22
CA THR A 40 2.08 -11.82 -2.87
C THR A 40 0.83 -12.67 -2.83
N GLU A 41 0.84 -13.71 -2.00
CA GLU A 41 -0.34 -14.54 -1.73
C GLU A 41 -0.94 -14.26 -0.33
N ARG A 42 -0.37 -13.28 0.40
CA ARG A 42 -0.88 -12.94 1.71
C ARG A 42 -2.34 -12.47 1.63
N PRO A 43 -3.18 -12.85 2.61
CA PRO A 43 -4.54 -12.35 2.67
C PRO A 43 -4.56 -10.83 2.90
N SER A 44 -5.53 -10.15 2.29
CA SER A 44 -5.92 -8.78 2.67
C SER A 44 -7.30 -8.83 3.34
N ASN A 45 -7.46 -8.04 4.40
CA ASN A 45 -8.71 -7.99 5.16
C ASN A 45 -9.67 -6.91 4.64
N ASP A 46 -9.18 -6.04 3.79
CA ASP A 46 -9.82 -4.84 3.26
C ASP A 46 -9.80 -4.84 1.72
N LEU A 47 -10.70 -4.09 1.13
CA LEU A 47 -10.70 -3.77 -0.30
C LEU A 47 -10.33 -2.31 -0.46
N ASP A 48 -9.19 -2.04 -1.06
CA ASP A 48 -8.71 -0.70 -1.36
C ASP A 48 -8.98 -0.35 -2.83
N PHE A 49 -9.56 0.82 -3.08
CA PHE A 49 -9.72 1.38 -4.40
C PHE A 49 -9.14 2.78 -4.47
N ALA A 50 -8.43 3.07 -5.56
CA ALA A 50 -7.87 4.37 -5.83
C ALA A 50 -8.61 5.04 -6.98
N THR A 51 -8.67 6.38 -6.97
CA THR A 51 -9.15 7.20 -8.09
C THR A 51 -8.36 8.49 -8.19
N ALA A 52 -8.10 8.93 -9.43
CA ALA A 52 -7.61 10.27 -9.76
C ALA A 52 -8.74 11.23 -10.17
N ALA A 53 -10.01 10.77 -10.23
CA ALA A 53 -11.14 11.58 -10.65
C ALA A 53 -11.42 12.72 -9.65
N GLU A 54 -11.89 13.87 -10.15
CA GLU A 54 -12.17 15.07 -9.32
C GLU A 54 -13.47 14.97 -8.51
N THR A 55 -14.35 14.00 -8.82
CA THR A 55 -15.60 13.80 -8.10
C THR A 55 -15.35 13.69 -6.60
N PRO A 56 -16.07 14.43 -5.73
CA PRO A 56 -15.89 14.35 -4.28
C PRO A 56 -16.00 12.92 -3.78
N LEU A 57 -15.04 12.46 -2.96
CA LEU A 57 -15.07 11.10 -2.43
C LEU A 57 -16.32 10.78 -1.61
N PRO A 58 -16.94 11.72 -0.86
CA PRO A 58 -18.23 11.46 -0.22
C PRO A 58 -19.32 11.02 -1.21
N ASP A 59 -19.41 11.65 -2.39
CA ASP A 59 -20.42 11.28 -3.40
C ASP A 59 -20.13 9.89 -4.00
N VAL A 60 -18.85 9.57 -4.14
CA VAL A 60 -18.42 8.22 -4.58
C VAL A 60 -18.73 7.17 -3.52
N ALA A 61 -18.45 7.49 -2.24
CA ALA A 61 -18.75 6.59 -1.13
C ALA A 61 -20.25 6.29 -0.99
N ASP A 62 -21.11 7.32 -1.19
CA ASP A 62 -22.55 7.13 -1.18
C ASP A 62 -23.01 6.19 -2.32
N ALA A 63 -22.45 6.35 -3.51
CA ALA A 63 -22.75 5.46 -4.65
C ALA A 63 -22.26 4.02 -4.41
N VAL A 64 -21.09 3.84 -3.80
CA VAL A 64 -20.59 2.51 -3.40
C VAL A 64 -21.51 1.89 -2.34
N ALA A 65 -21.90 2.65 -1.31
CA ALA A 65 -22.80 2.16 -0.27
C ALA A 65 -24.17 1.74 -0.84
N GLU A 66 -24.70 2.48 -1.82
CA GLU A 66 -25.94 2.10 -2.53
C GLU A 66 -25.74 0.79 -3.29
N ALA A 67 -24.66 0.65 -4.06
CA ALA A 67 -24.37 -0.59 -4.79
C ALA A 67 -24.25 -1.81 -3.86
N PHE A 68 -23.65 -1.68 -2.68
CA PHE A 68 -23.59 -2.75 -1.70
C PHE A 68 -24.96 -3.12 -1.16
N ARG A 69 -25.82 -2.11 -0.85
CA ARG A 69 -27.19 -2.36 -0.40
C ARG A 69 -28.04 -3.03 -1.47
N ASP A 70 -27.91 -2.63 -2.72
CA ASP A 70 -28.60 -3.26 -3.86
C ASP A 70 -28.17 -4.72 -4.05
N ALA A 71 -26.92 -5.06 -3.68
CA ALA A 71 -26.42 -6.42 -3.64
C ALA A 71 -26.84 -7.20 -2.37
N GLY A 72 -27.67 -6.60 -1.48
CA GLY A 72 -28.16 -7.21 -0.25
C GLY A 72 -27.12 -7.29 0.85
N LEU A 73 -26.15 -6.39 0.88
CA LEU A 73 -25.23 -6.18 1.99
C LEU A 73 -25.68 -4.98 2.82
N ASP A 74 -25.41 -5.01 4.12
CA ASP A 74 -25.48 -3.80 4.92
C ASP A 74 -24.22 -2.97 4.65
N ALA A 75 -24.38 -1.66 4.44
CA ALA A 75 -23.25 -0.79 4.15
C ALA A 75 -23.37 0.55 4.91
N THR A 76 -22.28 0.91 5.57
CA THR A 76 -22.17 2.16 6.34
C THR A 76 -20.91 2.92 5.92
N VAL A 77 -21.05 4.20 5.61
CA VAL A 77 -19.91 5.11 5.44
C VAL A 77 -19.45 5.52 6.83
N VAL A 78 -18.22 5.11 7.18
CA VAL A 78 -17.62 5.37 8.50
C VAL A 78 -16.91 6.71 8.51
N GLU A 79 -16.23 7.01 7.40
CA GLU A 79 -15.48 8.24 7.21
C GLU A 79 -15.57 8.67 5.74
N ALA A 80 -15.67 9.97 5.49
CA ALA A 80 -15.65 10.52 4.14
C ALA A 80 -15.01 11.91 4.15
N GLY A 81 -13.78 11.95 3.70
CA GLY A 81 -12.95 13.15 3.55
C GLY A 81 -12.56 13.41 2.10
N PRO A 82 -11.81 14.49 1.83
CA PRO A 82 -11.41 14.86 0.47
C PRO A 82 -10.39 13.90 -0.14
N ARG A 83 -9.60 13.20 0.66
CA ARG A 83 -8.52 12.30 0.20
C ARG A 83 -8.79 10.83 0.48
N MET A 84 -9.66 10.52 1.43
CA MET A 84 -10.00 9.17 1.81
C MET A 84 -11.48 9.09 2.22
N ALA A 85 -12.12 7.99 1.88
CA ALA A 85 -13.39 7.58 2.47
C ALA A 85 -13.33 6.10 2.83
N ARG A 86 -13.94 5.73 3.95
CA ARG A 86 -14.02 4.35 4.44
C ARG A 86 -15.45 3.93 4.63
N LEU A 87 -15.76 2.77 4.11
CA LEU A 87 -17.03 2.10 4.31
C LEU A 87 -16.78 0.77 5.02
N VAL A 88 -17.80 0.29 5.72
CA VAL A 88 -17.87 -1.09 6.19
C VAL A 88 -19.08 -1.73 5.54
N ALA A 89 -18.87 -2.84 4.85
CA ALA A 89 -19.93 -3.68 4.33
C ALA A 89 -20.00 -4.98 5.12
N SER A 90 -21.21 -5.45 5.42
CA SER A 90 -21.44 -6.71 6.12
C SER A 90 -22.53 -7.54 5.44
N ASP A 91 -22.37 -8.85 5.50
CA ASP A 91 -23.38 -9.80 5.04
C ASP A 91 -24.30 -10.12 6.23
N PRO A 92 -25.59 -9.75 6.16
CA PRO A 92 -26.52 -10.00 7.26
C PRO A 92 -26.81 -11.49 7.53
N VAL A 93 -26.40 -12.39 6.62
CA VAL A 93 -26.60 -13.84 6.77
C VAL A 93 -25.40 -14.50 7.45
N THR A 94 -24.18 -14.13 7.06
CA THR A 94 -22.95 -14.75 7.59
C THR A 94 -22.33 -13.95 8.72
N GLU A 95 -22.82 -12.74 8.99
CA GLU A 95 -22.28 -11.77 9.96
C GLU A 95 -20.82 -11.37 9.69
N GLN A 96 -20.28 -11.73 8.52
CA GLN A 96 -18.96 -11.30 8.09
C GLN A 96 -18.99 -9.83 7.69
N SER A 97 -17.91 -9.10 7.99
CA SER A 97 -17.73 -7.70 7.58
C SER A 97 -16.39 -7.50 6.93
N CYS A 98 -16.32 -6.49 6.05
CA CYS A 98 -15.10 -6.08 5.37
C CYS A 98 -15.07 -4.56 5.24
N GLU A 99 -13.89 -3.97 5.46
CA GLU A 99 -13.62 -2.56 5.18
C GLU A 99 -13.43 -2.36 3.67
N PHE A 100 -13.89 -1.22 3.18
CA PHE A 100 -13.74 -0.78 1.80
C PHE A 100 -13.23 0.65 1.81
N ASP A 101 -12.00 0.83 1.35
CA ASP A 101 -11.32 2.11 1.35
C ASP A 101 -11.30 2.72 -0.05
N LEU A 102 -11.69 3.99 -0.13
CA LEU A 102 -11.59 4.85 -1.30
C LEU A 102 -10.47 5.85 -1.07
N LEU A 103 -9.49 5.85 -1.95
CA LEU A 103 -8.31 6.70 -1.85
C LEU A 103 -8.20 7.60 -3.07
N ARG A 104 -7.98 8.89 -2.84
CA ARG A 104 -7.62 9.82 -3.92
C ARG A 104 -6.11 9.78 -4.10
N GLU A 105 -5.68 9.27 -5.23
CA GLU A 105 -4.27 9.05 -5.53
C GLU A 105 -3.85 9.69 -6.84
N ALA A 106 -2.65 10.24 -6.87
CA ALA A 106 -2.00 10.72 -8.09
C ALA A 106 -1.32 9.53 -8.79
N LEU A 107 -2.11 8.73 -9.53
CA LEU A 107 -1.59 7.60 -10.28
C LEU A 107 -0.71 8.08 -11.44
N GLN A 108 0.47 7.48 -11.59
CA GLN A 108 1.48 7.88 -12.56
C GLN A 108 1.32 7.15 -13.90
N ARG A 109 0.65 6.00 -13.88
CA ARG A 109 0.42 5.14 -15.05
C ARG A 109 -1.05 4.83 -15.21
N GLY A 110 -1.41 4.46 -16.45
CA GLY A 110 -2.75 3.91 -16.70
C GLY A 110 -2.95 2.57 -16.01
N PRO A 111 -4.19 2.25 -15.60
CA PRO A 111 -4.50 0.98 -14.98
C PRO A 111 -4.30 -0.19 -15.94
N VAL A 112 -4.11 -1.38 -15.38
CA VAL A 112 -4.14 -2.65 -16.13
C VAL A 112 -5.43 -3.39 -15.83
N VAL A 113 -5.88 -4.24 -16.76
CA VAL A 113 -7.10 -5.05 -16.57
C VAL A 113 -6.70 -6.48 -16.22
N VAL A 114 -7.17 -6.97 -15.09
CA VAL A 114 -7.00 -8.34 -14.63
C VAL A 114 -8.38 -8.98 -14.46
N GLY A 115 -8.73 -9.91 -15.36
CA GLY A 115 -10.11 -10.38 -15.51
C GLY A 115 -11.03 -9.24 -15.95
N ASP A 116 -12.03 -8.91 -15.11
CA ASP A 116 -12.99 -7.83 -15.36
C ASP A 116 -12.70 -6.59 -14.47
N VAL A 117 -11.56 -6.55 -13.79
CA VAL A 117 -11.23 -5.52 -12.80
C VAL A 117 -10.10 -4.64 -13.31
N SER A 118 -10.29 -3.33 -13.27
CA SER A 118 -9.21 -2.36 -13.44
C SER A 118 -8.38 -2.31 -12.16
N VAL A 119 -7.08 -2.51 -12.29
CA VAL A 119 -6.10 -2.57 -11.19
C VAL A 119 -5.08 -1.46 -11.41
N VAL A 120 -4.59 -0.81 -10.37
CA VAL A 120 -3.45 0.12 -10.49
C VAL A 120 -2.28 -0.57 -11.18
N SER A 121 -1.49 0.19 -11.95
CA SER A 121 -0.29 -0.34 -12.59
C SER A 121 0.67 -0.95 -11.56
N LEU A 122 1.56 -1.82 -12.01
CA LEU A 122 2.57 -2.40 -11.12
C LEU A 122 3.43 -1.33 -10.46
N ASP A 123 3.90 -0.33 -11.24
CA ASP A 123 4.71 0.77 -10.72
C ASP A 123 3.95 1.58 -9.67
N ASP A 124 2.67 1.90 -9.92
CA ASP A 124 1.83 2.61 -8.94
C ASP A 124 1.56 1.77 -7.69
N ALA A 125 1.28 0.47 -7.85
CA ALA A 125 1.07 -0.43 -6.71
C ALA A 125 2.31 -0.46 -5.79
N VAL A 126 3.49 -0.61 -6.38
CA VAL A 126 4.77 -0.62 -5.66
C VAL A 126 5.07 0.74 -5.03
N GLY A 127 4.87 1.83 -5.77
CA GLY A 127 5.08 3.19 -5.25
C GLY A 127 4.20 3.52 -4.05
N LEU A 128 2.92 3.12 -4.09
CA LEU A 128 1.99 3.25 -2.96
C LEU A 128 2.41 2.39 -1.75
N LYS A 129 2.98 1.18 -1.97
CA LYS A 129 3.53 0.35 -0.90
C LYS A 129 4.83 0.93 -0.33
N MET A 130 5.66 1.53 -1.16
CA MET A 130 6.83 2.27 -0.71
C MET A 130 6.46 3.47 0.16
N ARG A 131 5.40 4.21 -0.20
CA ARG A 131 4.85 5.28 0.65
C ARG A 131 4.38 4.73 1.99
N ALA A 132 3.62 3.64 2.00
CA ALA A 132 3.15 3.02 3.23
C ALA A 132 4.30 2.54 4.13
N LEU A 133 5.36 1.97 3.55
CA LEU A 133 6.58 1.61 4.27
C LEU A 133 7.25 2.84 4.90
N HIS A 134 7.38 3.93 4.14
CA HIS A 134 7.99 5.18 4.60
C HIS A 134 7.17 5.86 5.71
N GLU A 135 5.84 5.81 5.65
CA GLU A 135 4.96 6.48 6.62
C GLU A 135 4.78 5.70 7.92
N ARG A 136 4.62 4.37 7.87
CA ARG A 136 4.16 3.58 9.02
C ARG A 136 4.92 2.28 9.31
N SER A 137 5.58 1.65 8.32
CA SER A 137 6.40 0.43 8.45
C SER A 137 5.71 -0.73 9.18
N LEU A 138 4.48 -1.05 8.84
CA LEU A 138 3.84 -2.26 9.37
C LEU A 138 4.42 -3.51 8.70
N ALA A 139 4.37 -4.67 9.37
CA ALA A 139 4.87 -5.94 8.80
C ALA A 139 4.36 -6.20 7.38
N ARG A 140 3.06 -5.95 7.12
CA ARG A 140 2.46 -6.11 5.78
C ARG A 140 3.09 -5.19 4.71
N ASP A 141 3.47 -3.96 5.08
CA ASP A 141 4.06 -3.00 4.14
C ASP A 141 5.49 -3.44 3.77
N VAL A 142 6.23 -3.96 4.75
CA VAL A 142 7.56 -4.54 4.55
C VAL A 142 7.48 -5.78 3.66
N ILE A 143 6.55 -6.69 3.94
CA ILE A 143 6.32 -7.91 3.13
C ILE A 143 6.04 -7.53 1.68
N ASP A 144 5.12 -6.59 1.44
CA ASP A 144 4.72 -6.17 0.10
C ASP A 144 5.91 -5.56 -0.68
N VAL A 145 6.73 -4.72 -0.03
CA VAL A 145 7.91 -4.13 -0.67
C VAL A 145 9.00 -5.15 -0.93
N VAL A 146 9.28 -6.05 0.02
CA VAL A 146 10.30 -7.09 -0.17
C VAL A 146 9.88 -8.10 -1.25
N SER A 147 8.58 -8.36 -1.40
CA SER A 147 8.07 -9.30 -2.41
C SER A 147 8.44 -8.91 -3.84
N VAL A 148 8.68 -7.62 -4.12
CA VAL A 148 9.05 -7.11 -5.43
C VAL A 148 10.57 -6.96 -5.64
N SER A 149 11.38 -7.38 -4.68
CA SER A 149 12.85 -7.27 -4.72
C SER A 149 13.52 -7.98 -5.90
N HIS A 150 12.83 -8.92 -6.52
CA HIS A 150 13.27 -9.62 -7.72
C HIS A 150 12.99 -8.86 -9.02
N LEU A 151 12.15 -7.80 -8.97
CA LEU A 151 11.76 -6.96 -10.10
C LEU A 151 12.42 -5.58 -10.06
N TYR A 152 12.63 -5.03 -8.86
CA TYR A 152 13.11 -3.67 -8.65
C TYR A 152 14.33 -3.65 -7.73
N GLY A 153 15.35 -2.89 -8.14
CA GLY A 153 16.48 -2.56 -7.26
C GLY A 153 16.13 -1.44 -6.27
N PHE A 154 16.98 -1.23 -5.28
CA PHE A 154 16.75 -0.24 -4.22
C PHE A 154 16.49 1.18 -4.76
N ARG A 155 17.29 1.64 -5.73
CA ARG A 155 17.12 2.97 -6.34
C ARG A 155 15.82 3.11 -7.13
N GLU A 156 15.36 2.03 -7.75
CA GLU A 156 14.08 2.02 -8.47
C GLU A 156 12.90 2.11 -7.50
N LEU A 157 12.95 1.36 -6.39
CA LEU A 157 11.96 1.45 -5.31
C LEU A 157 11.90 2.87 -4.70
N GLU A 158 13.06 3.47 -4.42
CA GLU A 158 13.14 4.86 -3.94
C GLU A 158 12.60 5.87 -4.96
N HIS A 159 12.84 5.64 -6.25
CA HIS A 159 12.27 6.48 -7.30
C HIS A 159 10.75 6.39 -7.32
N LEU A 160 10.19 5.17 -7.28
CA LEU A 160 8.73 4.95 -7.21
C LEU A 160 8.13 5.58 -5.94
N ALA A 161 8.83 5.50 -4.81
CA ALA A 161 8.41 6.17 -3.58
C ALA A 161 8.27 7.69 -3.76
N ARG A 162 9.24 8.36 -4.40
CA ARG A 162 9.21 9.81 -4.66
C ARG A 162 8.04 10.24 -5.56
N LEU A 163 7.59 9.37 -6.47
CA LEU A 163 6.45 9.66 -7.33
C LEU A 163 5.11 9.68 -6.56
N HIS A 164 5.06 9.00 -5.41
CA HIS A 164 3.84 8.85 -4.59
C HIS A 164 3.94 9.53 -3.22
N ASN A 165 5.09 10.10 -2.87
CA ASN A 165 5.32 10.79 -1.61
C ASN A 165 6.26 12.00 -1.82
N GLU A 166 5.69 13.20 -1.82
CA GLU A 166 6.45 14.45 -1.98
C GLU A 166 7.42 14.69 -0.81
N GLU A 167 7.13 14.12 0.37
CA GLU A 167 7.96 14.22 1.57
C GLU A 167 8.95 13.06 1.69
N PHE A 168 9.15 12.27 0.62
CA PHE A 168 10.06 11.12 0.67
C PHE A 168 11.49 11.57 1.01
N SER A 169 12.03 10.96 2.06
CA SER A 169 13.40 11.18 2.54
C SER A 169 14.15 9.85 2.65
N PRO A 170 15.33 9.71 2.03
CA PRO A 170 16.20 8.54 2.24
C PRO A 170 16.58 8.35 3.72
N ALA A 171 16.71 9.44 4.49
CA ALA A 171 17.01 9.38 5.91
C ALA A 171 15.86 8.75 6.71
N GLU A 172 14.62 9.16 6.42
CA GLU A 172 13.46 8.55 7.05
C GLU A 172 13.29 7.08 6.62
N LEU A 173 13.52 6.77 5.33
CA LEU A 173 13.49 5.39 4.87
C LEU A 173 14.49 4.52 5.64
N VAL A 174 15.71 5.00 5.89
CA VAL A 174 16.69 4.28 6.72
C VAL A 174 16.14 3.99 8.11
N MET A 175 15.54 4.97 8.79
CA MET A 175 14.93 4.75 10.10
C MET A 175 13.80 3.72 10.05
N ARG A 176 12.99 3.73 9.00
CA ARG A 176 11.90 2.76 8.80
C ARG A 176 12.42 1.35 8.53
N LEU A 177 13.47 1.22 7.74
CA LEU A 177 14.11 -0.08 7.46
C LEU A 177 14.82 -0.64 8.70
N GLU A 178 15.49 0.21 9.48
CA GLU A 178 16.10 -0.19 10.76
C GLU A 178 15.05 -0.61 11.79
N PHE A 179 13.86 0.02 11.78
CA PHE A 179 12.74 -0.35 12.66
C PHE A 179 12.22 -1.77 12.40
N VAL A 180 12.44 -2.33 11.21
CA VAL A 180 12.01 -3.71 10.86
C VAL A 180 12.59 -4.76 11.81
N GLU A 181 13.78 -4.52 12.38
CA GLU A 181 14.38 -5.39 13.40
C GLU A 181 13.57 -5.43 14.72
N LEU A 182 12.76 -4.41 14.98
CA LEU A 182 11.95 -4.28 16.20
C LEU A 182 10.51 -4.80 16.02
N ILE A 183 10.09 -5.09 14.79
CA ILE A 183 8.79 -5.71 14.54
C ILE A 183 8.83 -7.16 15.06
N ALA A 184 7.84 -7.53 15.86
CA ALA A 184 7.78 -8.87 16.43
C ALA A 184 7.59 -9.94 15.33
N ASP A 185 8.16 -11.13 15.53
CA ASP A 185 8.03 -12.22 14.55
C ASP A 185 6.56 -12.62 14.36
N GLU A 186 5.77 -12.56 15.42
CA GLU A 186 4.33 -12.86 15.41
C GLU A 186 3.55 -11.98 14.43
N ASP A 187 3.98 -10.74 14.22
CA ASP A 187 3.35 -9.81 13.27
C ASP A 187 3.59 -10.25 11.80
N PHE A 188 4.72 -10.89 11.53
CA PHE A 188 5.01 -11.49 10.22
C PHE A 188 4.36 -12.87 10.07
N GLU A 189 4.40 -13.69 11.13
CA GLU A 189 3.79 -15.02 11.17
C GLU A 189 2.28 -14.96 10.95
N ALA A 190 1.61 -13.88 11.38
CA ALA A 190 0.19 -13.63 11.12
C ALA A 190 -0.14 -13.57 9.61
N TYR A 191 0.86 -13.30 8.75
CA TYR A 191 0.76 -13.35 7.29
C TYR A 191 1.29 -14.66 6.68
N GLY A 192 1.59 -15.65 7.51
CA GLY A 192 2.01 -16.99 7.09
C GLY A 192 3.51 -17.15 6.80
N LEU A 193 4.34 -16.16 7.20
CA LEU A 193 5.79 -16.24 6.97
C LEU A 193 6.45 -17.17 7.99
N THR A 194 7.43 -17.92 7.50
CA THR A 194 8.33 -18.73 8.33
C THR A 194 9.46 -17.89 8.93
N ALA A 195 10.09 -18.39 9.99
CA ALA A 195 11.26 -17.74 10.61
C ALA A 195 12.41 -17.48 9.61
N GLU A 196 12.59 -18.36 8.59
CA GLU A 196 13.60 -18.19 7.55
C GLU A 196 13.27 -17.02 6.63
N GLU A 197 12.01 -16.88 6.23
CA GLU A 197 11.52 -15.76 5.40
C GLU A 197 11.62 -14.44 6.15
N ILE A 198 11.25 -14.41 7.44
CA ILE A 198 11.40 -13.24 8.31
C ILE A 198 12.87 -12.81 8.40
N ALA A 199 13.79 -13.76 8.65
CA ALA A 199 15.22 -13.48 8.64
C ALA A 199 15.71 -12.98 7.27
N GLY A 200 15.11 -13.47 6.17
CA GLY A 200 15.38 -13.00 4.81
C GLY A 200 14.97 -11.53 4.62
N ILE A 201 13.79 -11.16 5.08
CA ILE A 201 13.28 -9.78 5.06
C ILE A 201 14.22 -8.85 5.83
N ARG A 202 14.61 -9.21 7.05
CA ARG A 202 15.53 -8.40 7.87
C ARG A 202 16.88 -8.20 7.19
N ARG A 203 17.46 -9.27 6.61
CA ARG A 203 18.72 -9.16 5.84
C ARG A 203 18.58 -8.23 4.62
N TYR A 204 17.45 -8.30 3.91
CA TYR A 204 17.19 -7.42 2.77
C TYR A 204 17.11 -5.96 3.20
N CYS A 205 16.37 -5.66 4.28
CA CYS A 205 16.27 -4.31 4.84
C CYS A 205 17.64 -3.78 5.33
N ALA A 206 18.42 -4.60 6.01
CA ALA A 206 19.77 -4.24 6.45
C ALA A 206 20.70 -3.94 5.26
N ALA A 207 20.66 -4.74 4.20
CA ALA A 207 21.44 -4.49 2.98
C ALA A 207 21.03 -3.18 2.29
N TRP A 208 19.73 -2.84 2.31
CA TRP A 208 19.24 -1.58 1.75
C TRP A 208 19.72 -0.38 2.57
N VAL A 209 19.67 -0.47 3.90
CA VAL A 209 20.23 0.56 4.80
C VAL A 209 21.71 0.80 4.50
N GLU A 210 22.50 -0.26 4.35
CA GLU A 210 23.93 -0.14 4.01
C GLU A 210 24.12 0.53 2.64
N ASP A 211 23.33 0.13 1.63
CA ASP A 211 23.40 0.73 0.30
C ASP A 211 23.10 2.23 0.32
N ILE A 212 22.05 2.67 1.04
CA ILE A 212 21.74 4.10 1.19
C ILE A 212 22.90 4.82 1.88
N LYS A 213 23.41 4.28 3.00
CA LYS A 213 24.51 4.90 3.76
C LYS A 213 25.79 5.04 2.94
N LEU A 214 26.11 4.07 2.09
CA LEU A 214 27.29 4.11 1.23
C LEU A 214 27.14 5.11 0.08
N ARG A 215 25.93 5.29 -0.47
CA ARG A 215 25.67 6.20 -1.59
C ARG A 215 25.57 7.68 -1.20
N ARG A 216 25.21 7.98 0.05
CA ARG A 216 24.96 9.36 0.53
C ARG A 216 26.08 10.34 0.24
N PRO A 217 27.36 9.99 0.43
CA PRO A 217 28.46 10.88 0.08
C PRO A 217 28.58 11.16 -1.43
N GLU A 218 28.16 10.20 -2.26
CA GLU A 218 28.23 10.31 -3.73
C GLU A 218 27.07 11.11 -4.32
N ASP A 219 25.87 11.01 -3.70
CA ASP A 219 24.66 11.70 -4.15
C ASP A 219 24.62 13.18 -3.72
N GLY A 220 25.62 13.67 -2.98
CA GLY A 220 25.75 15.07 -2.60
C GLY A 220 24.77 15.52 -1.50
N ASP A 221 24.27 14.59 -0.69
CA ASP A 221 23.40 14.83 0.46
C ASP A 221 24.19 15.53 1.58
N ALA A 222 24.40 16.84 1.40
CA ALA A 222 25.15 17.70 2.35
C ALA A 222 24.38 17.94 3.67
N GLU A 223 23.13 17.53 3.79
CA GLU A 223 22.30 17.81 4.97
C GLU A 223 22.68 17.00 6.23
N TYR A 224 23.47 15.94 6.09
CA TYR A 224 23.90 15.14 7.25
C TYR A 224 25.22 15.57 7.89
N GLY A 225 25.93 16.51 7.29
CA GLY A 225 27.20 17.06 7.82
C GLY A 225 27.06 18.32 8.69
N ALA A 226 25.87 18.94 8.71
CA ALA A 226 25.69 20.27 9.32
C ALA A 226 25.34 20.25 10.84
N GLU A 227 25.04 19.10 11.44
CA GLU A 227 24.62 19.06 12.85
C GLU A 227 25.75 18.78 13.88
N HIS A 228 27.02 18.73 13.48
CA HIS A 228 28.11 18.41 14.41
C HIS A 228 29.23 19.46 14.53
N ASP A 229 29.08 20.66 13.95
CA ASP A 229 30.11 21.70 14.05
C ASP A 229 29.83 22.84 15.04
N ASP A 230 28.80 22.73 15.88
CA ASP A 230 28.54 23.67 17.00
C ASP A 230 28.90 23.03 18.35
N LEU A 231 30.17 22.64 18.53
CA LEU A 231 30.74 22.51 19.86
C LEU A 231 31.30 23.87 20.28
N PRO A 232 30.84 24.49 21.39
CA PRO A 232 31.40 25.74 21.85
C PRO A 232 32.85 25.51 22.25
N GLU A 233 33.76 26.36 21.71
CA GLU A 233 35.12 26.41 22.19
C GLU A 233 35.10 26.75 23.67
N VAL A 234 35.59 25.81 24.49
CA VAL A 234 35.81 26.01 25.91
C VAL A 234 37.09 26.87 26.05
N GLY A 235 36.91 28.17 26.32
CA GLY A 235 37.96 29.07 26.76
C GLY A 235 38.28 28.92 28.24
#